data_29b6bd9cc8fb29d703a9be52842113d9
#
_entry.id   29b6bd9cc8fb29d703a9be52842113d9
#
_cell.length_a   1.000
_cell.length_b   1.000
_cell.length_c   1.000
_cell.angle_alpha   90.00
_cell.angle_beta   90.00
_cell.angle_gamma   90.00
#
_symmetry.space_group_name_H-M   'P 1'
#
loop_
_entity.id
_entity.type
_entity.pdbx_description
1 polymer ?
#
loop_
_entity_poly.entity_id
_entity_poly.type
_entity_poly.pdbx_seq_one_letter_code
_entity_poly.pdbx_strand_id
1 'polypeptide(L)'
;IILALDENNIPIDYITGTSMGAIIGSLYAMGYSPDDMEALLRSEDFKRWYSGQVEPEYGYYFKQNRPTPEFFNIRFSFKDSLHIKPQILPTSMVNPIQMNLVFVELFARATAACSGDFNRLFVPFRCIASDVYNKKPLIMRRGDLGDAVRASMSFPFVFKPIEIDSVLAYD
;
A
#
# COMPACT_ATOMS: atom_id res chain seq x y z
N ILE A 1 1.05 -13.78 16.06
CA ILE A 1 1.83 -14.97 15.60
C ILE A 1 3.31 -14.68 15.72
N ILE A 2 3.88 -13.66 15.03
CA ILE A 2 5.33 -13.35 15.06
C ILE A 2 5.80 -13.16 16.51
N LEU A 3 5.12 -12.35 17.31
CA LEU A 3 5.43 -12.16 18.73
C LEU A 3 5.48 -13.49 19.49
N ALA A 4 4.49 -14.36 19.29
CA ALA A 4 4.46 -15.66 19.98
C ALA A 4 5.58 -16.61 19.52
N LEU A 5 6.04 -16.52 18.27
CA LEU A 5 7.20 -17.27 17.80
C LEU A 5 8.48 -16.74 18.43
N ASP A 6 8.63 -15.43 18.49
CA ASP A 6 9.77 -14.73 19.08
C ASP A 6 9.89 -15.04 20.58
N GLU A 7 8.81 -14.90 21.35
CA GLU A 7 8.75 -15.23 22.79
C GLU A 7 9.12 -16.69 23.09
N ASN A 8 8.86 -17.60 22.14
CA ASN A 8 9.20 -19.01 22.30
C ASN A 8 10.52 -19.40 21.61
N ASN A 9 11.30 -18.42 21.16
CA ASN A 9 12.57 -18.62 20.45
C ASN A 9 12.45 -19.56 19.22
N ILE A 10 11.32 -19.49 18.52
CA ILE A 10 11.10 -20.25 17.29
C ILE A 10 11.58 -19.40 16.10
N PRO A 11 12.65 -19.80 15.40
CA PRO A 11 13.18 -19.02 14.30
C PRO A 11 12.22 -18.99 13.12
N ILE A 12 12.21 -17.86 12.42
CA ILE A 12 11.44 -17.66 11.19
C ILE A 12 12.42 -17.60 10.02
N ASP A 13 12.48 -18.66 9.22
CA ASP A 13 13.40 -18.76 8.09
C ASP A 13 12.85 -18.13 6.80
N TYR A 14 11.55 -17.94 6.72
CA TYR A 14 10.87 -17.45 5.52
C TYR A 14 9.51 -16.84 5.82
N ILE A 15 9.17 -15.71 5.17
CA ILE A 15 7.88 -15.07 5.32
C ILE A 15 7.21 -14.85 3.96
N THR A 16 5.92 -15.13 3.91
CA THR A 16 5.05 -14.71 2.83
C THR A 16 3.90 -13.88 3.37
N GLY A 17 3.50 -12.84 2.66
CA GLY A 17 2.43 -11.97 3.12
C GLY A 17 1.57 -11.42 1.99
N THR A 18 0.28 -11.26 2.28
CA THR A 18 -0.69 -10.57 1.43
C THR A 18 -1.39 -9.52 2.27
N SER A 19 -1.71 -8.36 1.69
CA SER A 19 -2.46 -7.28 2.36
C SER A 19 -1.79 -6.84 3.67
N MET A 20 -2.51 -6.83 4.76
CA MET A 20 -1.95 -6.53 6.10
C MET A 20 -0.79 -7.47 6.46
N GLY A 21 -0.85 -8.73 6.01
CA GLY A 21 0.25 -9.69 6.17
C GLY A 21 1.51 -9.30 5.39
N ALA A 22 1.37 -8.57 4.28
CA ALA A 22 2.51 -8.03 3.54
C ALA A 22 3.18 -6.89 4.32
N ILE A 23 2.42 -6.00 4.96
CA ILE A 23 2.98 -4.94 5.83
C ILE A 23 3.74 -5.59 6.99
N ILE A 24 3.07 -6.44 7.76
CA ILE A 24 3.66 -7.06 8.95
C ILE A 24 4.87 -7.92 8.58
N GLY A 25 4.73 -8.75 7.54
CA GLY A 25 5.80 -9.62 7.09
C GLY A 25 7.01 -8.86 6.56
N SER A 26 6.80 -7.76 5.83
CA SER A 26 7.90 -6.92 5.33
C SER A 26 8.62 -6.17 6.45
N LEU A 27 7.92 -5.65 7.45
CA LEU A 27 8.53 -5.02 8.63
C LEU A 27 9.44 -6.01 9.36
N TYR A 28 8.96 -7.21 9.64
CA TYR A 28 9.79 -8.24 10.26
C TYR A 28 10.97 -8.64 9.37
N ALA A 29 10.72 -8.82 8.08
CA ALA A 29 11.76 -9.17 7.10
C ALA A 29 12.85 -8.09 6.97
N MET A 30 12.55 -6.83 7.29
CA MET A 30 13.52 -5.74 7.36
C MET A 30 14.29 -5.70 8.69
N GLY A 31 13.89 -6.48 9.68
CA GLY A 31 14.53 -6.54 11.00
C GLY A 31 13.87 -5.70 12.10
N TYR A 32 12.61 -5.28 11.91
CA TYR A 32 11.85 -4.68 13.00
C TYR A 32 11.57 -5.70 14.09
N SER A 33 11.73 -5.29 15.36
CA SER A 33 11.30 -6.12 16.48
C SER A 33 9.78 -6.22 16.54
N PRO A 34 9.20 -7.29 17.14
CA PRO A 34 7.76 -7.40 17.34
C PRO A 34 7.17 -6.21 18.11
N ASP A 35 7.89 -5.66 19.09
CA ASP A 35 7.46 -4.51 19.87
C ASP A 35 7.41 -3.23 19.03
N ASP A 36 8.44 -2.98 18.20
CA ASP A 36 8.46 -1.83 17.30
C ASP A 36 7.32 -1.92 16.27
N MET A 37 7.06 -3.13 15.76
CA MET A 37 5.95 -3.38 14.85
C MET A 37 4.60 -3.10 15.51
N GLU A 38 4.40 -3.55 16.74
CA GLU A 38 3.17 -3.28 17.50
C GLU A 38 3.00 -1.79 17.77
N ALA A 39 4.06 -1.09 18.16
CA ALA A 39 4.06 0.34 18.39
C ALA A 39 3.67 1.10 17.12
N LEU A 40 4.27 0.74 15.98
CA LEU A 40 3.95 1.35 14.67
C LEU A 40 2.48 1.11 14.29
N LEU A 41 1.99 -0.12 14.37
CA LEU A 41 0.62 -0.47 13.97
C LEU A 41 -0.45 0.16 14.86
N ARG A 42 -0.12 0.44 16.13
CA ARG A 42 -1.02 1.13 17.08
C ARG A 42 -0.95 2.65 16.99
N SER A 43 0.02 3.21 16.25
CA SER A 43 0.21 4.65 16.15
C SER A 43 -0.95 5.35 15.45
N GLU A 44 -1.17 6.63 15.77
CA GLU A 44 -2.13 7.47 15.05
C GLU A 44 -1.67 7.73 13.60
N ASP A 45 -0.36 7.70 13.36
CA ASP A 45 0.19 7.86 12.02
C ASP A 45 -0.23 6.71 11.13
N PHE A 46 -0.13 5.46 11.60
CA PHE A 46 -0.59 4.30 10.84
C PHE A 46 -2.08 4.40 10.48
N LYS A 47 -2.92 4.88 11.41
CA LYS A 47 -4.34 5.10 11.15
C LYS A 47 -4.56 6.14 10.05
N ARG A 48 -3.79 7.23 10.06
CA ARG A 48 -3.84 8.27 9.02
C ARG A 48 -3.43 7.73 7.66
N TRP A 49 -2.40 6.89 7.60
CA TRP A 49 -1.91 6.32 6.34
C TRP A 49 -2.98 5.53 5.60
N TYR A 50 -3.64 4.61 6.28
CA TYR A 50 -4.66 3.79 5.62
C TYR A 50 -6.01 4.50 5.45
N SER A 51 -6.31 5.54 6.24
CA SER A 51 -7.54 6.35 6.07
C SER A 51 -7.41 7.42 5.00
N GLY A 52 -6.18 7.69 4.52
CA GLY A 52 -5.91 8.73 3.54
C GLY A 52 -6.07 10.16 4.07
N GLN A 53 -6.10 10.33 5.39
CA GLN A 53 -6.17 11.64 6.01
C GLN A 53 -4.82 12.35 5.90
N VAL A 54 -4.85 13.54 5.31
CA VAL A 54 -3.68 14.41 5.21
C VAL A 54 -3.55 15.19 6.51
N GLU A 55 -2.33 15.32 7.04
CA GLU A 55 -2.09 16.16 8.20
C GLU A 55 -2.55 17.60 7.92
N PRO A 56 -3.22 18.25 8.89
CA PRO A 56 -3.72 19.61 8.73
C PRO A 56 -2.63 20.61 8.33
N GLU A 57 -1.38 20.37 8.73
CA GLU A 57 -0.23 21.22 8.43
C GLU A 57 0.14 21.23 6.95
N TYR A 58 -0.14 20.13 6.23
CA TYR A 58 0.06 20.02 4.77
C TYR A 58 -1.21 20.36 3.97
N GLY A 59 -2.30 20.70 4.66
CA GLY A 59 -3.54 21.14 4.01
C GLY A 59 -3.38 22.53 3.41
N TYR A 60 -3.59 22.66 2.10
CA TYR A 60 -3.61 23.96 1.44
C TYR A 60 -4.82 24.75 1.92
N TYR A 61 -4.61 25.78 2.76
CA TYR A 61 -5.64 26.62 3.36
C TYR A 61 -6.59 27.27 2.33
N PHE A 62 -6.13 27.50 1.11
CA PHE A 62 -6.88 28.23 0.08
C PHE A 62 -7.63 27.36 -0.93
N LYS A 63 -7.50 26.02 -0.86
CA LYS A 63 -8.16 25.09 -1.79
C LYS A 63 -8.92 23.97 -1.09
N GLN A 64 -9.39 24.18 0.10
CA GLN A 64 -10.34 23.24 0.69
C GLN A 64 -11.65 23.36 -0.09
N ASN A 65 -11.93 22.39 -0.95
CA ASN A 65 -13.28 22.21 -1.44
C ASN A 65 -14.16 21.98 -0.21
N ARG A 66 -15.11 22.88 0.02
CA ARG A 66 -16.09 22.66 1.09
C ARG A 66 -16.74 21.31 0.83
N PRO A 67 -16.88 20.45 1.85
CA PRO A 67 -17.58 19.20 1.69
C PRO A 67 -18.98 19.50 1.18
N THR A 68 -19.26 19.16 -0.07
CA THR A 68 -20.59 19.25 -0.65
C THR A 68 -21.24 17.88 -0.45
N PRO A 69 -22.54 17.80 -0.17
CA PRO A 69 -23.25 16.53 -0.03
C PRO A 69 -23.49 15.85 -1.39
N GLU A 70 -22.61 16.08 -2.35
CA GLU A 70 -22.69 15.52 -3.69
C GLU A 70 -22.15 14.11 -3.70
N PHE A 71 -23.04 13.12 -3.82
CA PHE A 71 -22.67 11.73 -4.02
C PHE A 71 -22.23 11.42 -5.46
N PHE A 72 -22.64 12.27 -6.43
CA PHE A 72 -22.31 12.11 -7.84
C PHE A 72 -21.98 13.46 -8.47
N ASN A 73 -20.90 13.53 -9.23
CA ASN A 73 -20.52 14.70 -10.01
C ASN A 73 -20.34 14.29 -11.47
N ILE A 74 -21.22 14.77 -12.35
CA ILE A 74 -21.14 14.52 -13.80
C ILE A 74 -20.56 15.78 -14.44
N ARG A 75 -19.33 15.68 -14.96
CA ARG A 75 -18.69 16.78 -15.73
C ARG A 75 -19.01 16.62 -17.19
N PHE A 76 -19.66 17.62 -17.76
CA PHE A 76 -19.84 17.75 -19.20
C PHE A 76 -18.74 18.63 -19.76
N SER A 77 -18.03 18.17 -20.81
CA SER A 77 -17.07 18.99 -21.56
C SER A 77 -17.60 19.18 -22.99
N PHE A 78 -17.82 20.42 -23.36
CA PHE A 78 -18.27 20.81 -24.71
C PHE A 78 -17.06 21.31 -25.52
N LYS A 79 -16.13 20.42 -25.86
CA LYS A 79 -15.07 20.70 -26.85
C LYS A 79 -15.27 19.73 -28.01
N ASP A 80 -15.75 20.23 -29.15
CA ASP A 80 -15.87 19.60 -30.45
C ASP A 80 -16.67 18.33 -30.63
N SER A 81 -17.07 17.65 -29.56
CA SER A 81 -18.02 16.54 -29.55
C SER A 81 -18.46 16.23 -28.14
N LEU A 82 -19.69 15.78 -27.97
CA LEU A 82 -20.26 15.40 -26.68
C LEU A 82 -19.62 14.10 -26.17
N HIS A 83 -18.49 14.21 -25.50
CA HIS A 83 -17.91 13.07 -24.78
C HIS A 83 -18.44 13.04 -23.36
N ILE A 84 -19.50 12.29 -23.15
CA ILE A 84 -19.96 11.93 -21.82
C ILE A 84 -18.98 10.89 -21.29
N LYS A 85 -18.09 11.27 -20.38
CA LYS A 85 -17.35 10.31 -19.57
C LYS A 85 -18.18 10.04 -18.31
N PRO A 86 -18.95 8.95 -18.25
CA PRO A 86 -19.70 8.60 -17.06
C PRO A 86 -18.73 8.09 -16.00
N GLN A 87 -18.14 8.99 -15.24
CA GLN A 87 -17.43 8.62 -14.02
C GLN A 87 -18.47 8.47 -12.90
N ILE A 88 -19.28 7.42 -13.03
CA ILE A 88 -20.45 7.18 -12.18
C ILE A 88 -20.04 6.69 -10.78
N LEU A 89 -18.86 6.08 -10.66
CA LEU A 89 -18.34 5.59 -9.38
C LEU A 89 -16.93 6.14 -9.16
N PRO A 90 -16.59 6.55 -7.93
CA PRO A 90 -15.23 6.87 -7.59
C PRO A 90 -14.36 5.61 -7.79
N THR A 91 -13.24 5.75 -8.47
CA THR A 91 -12.31 4.64 -8.71
C THR A 91 -11.59 4.20 -7.44
N SER A 92 -11.64 5.01 -6.39
CA SER A 92 -11.12 4.70 -5.05
C SER A 92 -11.82 5.58 -4.02
N MET A 93 -12.08 5.02 -2.84
CA MET A 93 -12.68 5.75 -1.71
C MET A 93 -11.63 6.48 -0.88
N VAL A 94 -10.40 6.00 -0.87
CA VAL A 94 -9.30 6.53 -0.05
C VAL A 94 -8.23 7.12 -0.96
N ASN A 95 -7.71 8.29 -0.58
CA ASN A 95 -6.57 8.91 -1.26
C ASN A 95 -5.28 8.18 -0.87
N PRO A 96 -4.58 7.52 -1.80
CA PRO A 96 -3.40 6.71 -1.50
C PRO A 96 -2.12 7.53 -1.29
N ILE A 97 -2.13 8.85 -1.49
CA ILE A 97 -0.92 9.68 -1.50
C ILE A 97 -0.12 9.53 -0.21
N GLN A 98 -0.79 9.60 0.94
CA GLN A 98 -0.12 9.46 2.25
C GLN A 98 0.53 8.08 2.39
N MET A 99 -0.21 7.03 2.10
CA MET A 99 0.31 5.66 2.15
C MET A 99 1.50 5.48 1.20
N ASN A 100 1.41 6.02 -0.02
CA ASN A 100 2.51 5.91 -1.00
C ASN A 100 3.78 6.60 -0.49
N LEU A 101 3.67 7.82 0.06
CA LEU A 101 4.82 8.56 0.60
C LEU A 101 5.46 7.82 1.76
N VAL A 102 4.66 7.36 2.70
CA VAL A 102 5.14 6.63 3.87
C VAL A 102 5.79 5.30 3.47
N PHE A 103 5.23 4.58 2.51
CA PHE A 103 5.84 3.32 2.06
C PHE A 103 7.18 3.55 1.38
N VAL A 104 7.33 4.63 0.60
CA VAL A 104 8.62 5.01 0.06
C VAL A 104 9.61 5.29 1.20
N GLU A 105 9.23 6.08 2.19
CA GLU A 105 10.09 6.42 3.31
C GLU A 105 10.47 5.19 4.17
N LEU A 106 9.48 4.36 4.49
CA LEU A 106 9.64 3.20 5.35
C LEU A 106 10.48 2.11 4.69
N PHE A 107 10.27 1.85 3.40
CA PHE A 107 10.85 0.69 2.70
C PHE A 107 12.09 1.02 1.87
N ALA A 108 12.38 2.29 1.56
CA ALA A 108 13.48 2.66 0.68
C ALA A 108 14.85 2.16 1.15
N ARG A 109 15.12 2.27 2.46
CA ARG A 109 16.40 1.80 3.05
C ARG A 109 16.56 0.30 2.91
N ALA A 110 15.51 -0.47 3.15
CA ALA A 110 15.53 -1.92 3.03
C ALA A 110 15.68 -2.35 1.57
N THR A 111 14.95 -1.69 0.64
CA THR A 111 15.10 -1.91 -0.81
C THR A 111 16.55 -1.67 -1.26
N ALA A 112 17.16 -0.59 -0.81
CA ALA A 112 18.55 -0.29 -1.14
C ALA A 112 19.53 -1.31 -0.53
N ALA A 113 19.34 -1.67 0.74
CA ALA A 113 20.21 -2.61 1.44
C ALA A 113 20.18 -4.01 0.82
N CYS A 114 19.01 -4.50 0.42
CA CYS A 114 18.87 -5.79 -0.25
C CYS A 114 19.12 -5.72 -1.78
N SER A 115 19.41 -4.53 -2.32
CA SER A 115 19.58 -4.30 -3.77
C SER A 115 18.37 -4.79 -4.58
N GLY A 116 17.18 -4.63 -4.02
CA GLY A 116 15.91 -5.06 -4.61
C GLY A 116 15.70 -6.58 -4.68
N ASP A 117 16.53 -7.41 -4.04
CA ASP A 117 16.31 -8.86 -3.93
C ASP A 117 15.81 -9.20 -2.52
N PHE A 118 14.53 -9.54 -2.40
CA PHE A 118 13.89 -9.81 -1.10
C PHE A 118 14.42 -11.07 -0.41
N ASN A 119 15.23 -11.91 -1.08
CA ASN A 119 15.96 -12.99 -0.42
C ASN A 119 17.12 -12.47 0.46
N ARG A 120 17.56 -11.23 0.24
CA ARG A 120 18.65 -10.59 0.96
C ARG A 120 18.19 -9.70 2.11
N LEU A 121 16.90 -9.67 2.39
CA LEU A 121 16.36 -9.08 3.62
C LEU A 121 16.80 -9.91 4.83
N PHE A 122 16.63 -9.37 6.04
CA PHE A 122 16.96 -10.07 7.28
C PHE A 122 16.27 -11.44 7.37
N VAL A 123 15.00 -11.51 6.95
CA VAL A 123 14.32 -12.78 6.66
C VAL A 123 13.86 -12.76 5.19
N PRO A 124 14.14 -13.80 4.39
CA PRO A 124 13.63 -13.89 3.03
C PRO A 124 12.12 -13.70 2.94
N PHE A 125 11.67 -12.80 2.05
CA PHE A 125 10.28 -12.37 1.99
C PHE A 125 9.68 -12.58 0.60
N ARG A 126 8.37 -12.88 0.58
CA ARG A 126 7.54 -12.85 -0.63
C ARG A 126 6.30 -12.01 -0.37
N CYS A 127 6.08 -11.04 -1.23
CA CYS A 127 4.85 -10.26 -1.24
C CYS A 127 3.92 -10.81 -2.32
N ILE A 128 2.65 -11.00 -1.99
CA ILE A 128 1.67 -11.58 -2.89
C ILE A 128 0.58 -10.55 -3.17
N ALA A 129 0.26 -10.37 -4.45
CA ALA A 129 -0.87 -9.60 -4.95
C ALA A 129 -1.58 -10.41 -6.04
N SER A 130 -2.62 -9.84 -6.62
CA SER A 130 -3.40 -10.48 -7.69
C SER A 130 -3.24 -9.72 -9.01
N ASP A 131 -2.90 -10.43 -10.08
CA ASP A 131 -2.95 -9.92 -11.44
C ASP A 131 -4.43 -9.84 -11.88
N VAL A 132 -4.92 -8.62 -12.10
CA VAL A 132 -6.33 -8.36 -12.43
C VAL A 132 -6.76 -9.00 -13.76
N TYR A 133 -5.90 -8.93 -14.76
CA TYR A 133 -6.23 -9.38 -16.11
C TYR A 133 -6.15 -10.89 -16.26
N ASN A 134 -5.07 -11.47 -15.73
CA ASN A 134 -4.84 -12.90 -15.89
C ASN A 134 -5.44 -13.75 -14.76
N LYS A 135 -5.98 -13.11 -13.69
CA LYS A 135 -6.57 -13.75 -12.51
C LYS A 135 -5.61 -14.78 -11.89
N LYS A 136 -4.37 -14.37 -11.72
CA LYS A 136 -3.29 -15.22 -11.18
C LYS A 136 -2.61 -14.50 -10.02
N PRO A 137 -2.06 -15.25 -9.06
CA PRO A 137 -1.24 -14.65 -8.03
C PRO A 137 0.04 -14.04 -8.63
N LEU A 138 0.32 -12.80 -8.26
CA LEU A 138 1.57 -12.10 -8.54
C LEU A 138 2.49 -12.24 -7.34
N ILE A 139 3.50 -13.09 -7.46
CA ILE A 139 4.45 -13.36 -6.38
C ILE A 139 5.70 -12.49 -6.59
N MET A 140 5.79 -11.42 -5.81
CA MET A 140 6.89 -10.48 -5.88
C MET A 140 8.02 -10.91 -4.93
N ARG A 141 9.21 -11.03 -5.47
CA ARG A 141 10.44 -11.47 -4.78
C ARG A 141 11.61 -10.52 -4.99
N ARG A 142 11.41 -9.48 -5.80
CA ARG A 142 12.40 -8.47 -6.15
C ARG A 142 11.72 -7.20 -6.63
N GLY A 143 12.46 -6.11 -6.69
CA GLY A 143 12.01 -4.80 -7.10
C GLY A 143 11.99 -3.83 -5.92
N ASP A 144 11.13 -2.82 -5.96
CA ASP A 144 10.89 -1.94 -4.83
C ASP A 144 9.96 -2.62 -3.82
N LEU A 145 10.38 -2.67 -2.55
CA LEU A 145 9.61 -3.32 -1.49
C LEU A 145 8.34 -2.54 -1.15
N GLY A 146 8.42 -1.21 -1.19
CA GLY A 146 7.27 -0.34 -0.95
C GLY A 146 6.18 -0.53 -2.01
N ASP A 147 6.57 -0.58 -3.29
CA ASP A 147 5.64 -0.84 -4.39
C ASP A 147 5.02 -2.23 -4.28
N ALA A 148 5.80 -3.24 -3.93
CA ALA A 148 5.30 -4.60 -3.74
C ALA A 148 4.25 -4.67 -2.62
N VAL A 149 4.54 -4.08 -1.46
CA VAL A 149 3.60 -4.02 -0.33
C VAL A 149 2.38 -3.18 -0.68
N ARG A 150 2.58 -2.07 -1.40
CA ARG A 150 1.49 -1.20 -1.86
C ARG A 150 0.56 -1.91 -2.84
N ALA A 151 1.10 -2.72 -3.74
CA ALA A 151 0.29 -3.56 -4.65
C ALA A 151 -0.59 -4.54 -3.88
N SER A 152 0.02 -5.23 -2.93
CA SER A 152 -0.64 -6.19 -2.06
C SER A 152 -1.70 -5.57 -1.15
N MET A 153 -1.65 -4.25 -0.91
CA MET A 153 -2.61 -3.48 -0.13
C MET A 153 -3.69 -2.80 -0.99
N SER A 154 -3.66 -3.00 -2.30
CA SER A 154 -4.60 -2.37 -3.24
C SER A 154 -5.96 -3.05 -3.22
N PHE A 155 -6.69 -2.95 -2.10
CA PHE A 155 -8.03 -3.53 -2.00
C PHE A 155 -8.98 -2.86 -2.99
N PRO A 156 -9.70 -3.63 -3.83
CA PRO A 156 -10.63 -3.10 -4.81
C PRO A 156 -11.64 -2.11 -4.20
N PHE A 157 -11.94 -1.02 -4.92
CA PHE A 157 -12.80 0.11 -4.52
C PHE A 157 -12.23 1.00 -3.40
N VAL A 158 -11.38 0.49 -2.53
CA VAL A 158 -10.76 1.30 -1.46
C VAL A 158 -9.56 2.05 -2.01
N PHE A 159 -8.64 1.33 -2.65
CA PHE A 159 -7.45 1.90 -3.26
C PHE A 159 -7.40 1.66 -4.76
N LYS A 160 -6.73 2.57 -5.48
CA LYS A 160 -6.40 2.34 -6.89
C LYS A 160 -5.38 1.21 -7.00
N PRO A 161 -5.51 0.35 -8.04
CA PRO A 161 -4.47 -0.61 -8.37
C PRO A 161 -3.18 0.10 -8.73
N ILE A 162 -2.07 -0.59 -8.59
CA ILE A 162 -0.80 -0.10 -9.12
C ILE A 162 -0.27 -1.05 -10.19
N GLU A 163 0.51 -0.49 -11.10
CA GLU A 163 1.16 -1.25 -12.14
C GLU A 163 2.59 -1.62 -11.71
N ILE A 164 2.90 -2.93 -11.72
CA ILE A 164 4.22 -3.46 -11.45
C ILE A 164 4.62 -4.33 -12.64
N ASP A 165 5.75 -4.02 -13.26
CA ASP A 165 6.26 -4.74 -14.44
C ASP A 165 5.19 -4.93 -15.54
N SER A 166 4.41 -3.88 -15.83
CA SER A 166 3.29 -3.90 -16.79
C SER A 166 2.12 -4.81 -16.39
N VAL A 167 2.05 -5.23 -15.13
CA VAL A 167 0.94 -5.99 -14.58
C VAL A 167 0.14 -5.10 -13.63
N LEU A 168 -1.17 -5.01 -13.85
CA LEU A 168 -2.07 -4.26 -12.96
C LEU A 168 -2.40 -5.14 -11.75
N ALA A 169 -1.92 -4.71 -10.57
CA ALA A 169 -1.99 -5.49 -9.34
C ALA A 169 -3.04 -4.95 -8.36
N TYR A 170 -3.77 -5.87 -7.76
CA TYR A 170 -4.69 -5.69 -6.65
C TYR A 170 -4.36 -6.63 -5.49
N ASP A 171 -4.94 -6.38 -4.31
CA ASP A 171 -4.96 -7.29 -3.15
C ASP A 171 -5.74 -8.58 -3.45
#